data_d3ba1a214fd2acb68344f52578cca8f7
#
_entry.id   d3ba1a214fd2acb68344f52578cca8f7
#
_cell.length_a   1.000
_cell.length_b   1.000
_cell.length_c   1.000
_cell.angle_alpha   90.00
_cell.angle_beta   90.00
_cell.angle_gamma   90.00
#
_symmetry.space_group_name_H-M   'P 1'
#
loop_
_entity.id
_entity.type
_entity.pdbx_description
1 polymer ?
#
loop_
_entity_poly.entity_id
_entity_poly.type
_entity_poly.pdbx_seq_one_letter_code
_entity_poly.pdbx_strand_id
1 'polypeptide(L)'
;MVRIPPNGGEMCQWISKQVLDIGVYGIVFPHISTVDEAWNAVRSCRYPRLPEMTNYNPPGIRGDAPARAARFWGLTQQEYYARADVWPLSPQGEILVVIQCEDVKAIENLPAILEQVPGIGVVLIGEGDLSQELGHPREYDHPVVAEAINNILRICKEHNVPCGHPHPDANNMERLVAEGYRFLMPSAGRSFASLNQGRQLTGRA
;
A
#
# COMPACT_ATOMS: atom_id res chain seq x y z
N MET A 1 -1.16 7.17 7.60
CA MET A 1 -1.69 6.60 6.36
C MET A 1 -3.21 6.61 6.36
N VAL A 2 -3.83 6.62 5.19
CA VAL A 2 -5.29 6.63 5.02
C VAL A 2 -5.67 5.61 3.94
N ARG A 3 -6.67 4.76 4.20
CA ARG A 3 -7.35 4.00 3.16
C ARG A 3 -8.44 4.89 2.56
N ILE A 4 -8.37 5.13 1.27
CA ILE A 4 -9.40 5.87 0.54
C ILE A 4 -10.64 4.99 0.32
N PRO A 5 -11.82 5.58 0.02
CA PRO A 5 -13.01 4.80 -0.26
C PRO A 5 -12.80 3.77 -1.36
N PRO A 6 -13.40 2.57 -1.23
CA PRO A 6 -13.36 1.58 -2.28
C PRO A 6 -14.27 2.02 -3.43
N ASN A 7 -13.76 1.95 -4.62
CA ASN A 7 -14.50 1.85 -5.87
C ASN A 7 -13.49 1.52 -6.95
N GLY A 8 -13.21 0.22 -7.07
CA GLY A 8 -12.07 -0.32 -7.81
C GLY A 8 -11.84 0.20 -9.22
N GLY A 9 -12.86 0.47 -9.99
CA GLY A 9 -12.69 1.00 -11.35
C GLY A 9 -12.52 2.52 -11.43
N GLU A 10 -12.53 3.24 -10.34
CA GLU A 10 -12.45 4.69 -10.35
C GLU A 10 -11.02 5.20 -10.26
N MET A 11 -10.67 6.09 -11.16
CA MET A 11 -9.42 6.84 -11.12
C MET A 11 -9.49 7.90 -10.01
N CYS A 12 -9.13 7.55 -8.77
CA CYS A 12 -9.34 8.36 -7.57
C CYS A 12 -8.30 9.48 -7.37
N GLN A 13 -7.82 10.15 -8.43
CA GLN A 13 -6.79 11.18 -8.33
C GLN A 13 -7.18 12.34 -7.41
N TRP A 14 -8.42 12.78 -7.48
CA TRP A 14 -8.90 13.92 -6.70
C TRP A 14 -8.89 13.63 -5.19
N ILE A 15 -9.28 12.44 -4.76
CA ILE A 15 -9.29 12.07 -3.35
C ILE A 15 -7.85 11.82 -2.85
N SER A 16 -7.00 11.22 -3.68
CA SER A 16 -5.57 11.05 -3.39
C SER A 16 -4.91 12.40 -3.12
N LYS A 17 -5.18 13.39 -3.99
CA LYS A 17 -4.70 14.76 -3.80
C LYS A 17 -5.19 15.34 -2.47
N GLN A 18 -6.49 15.25 -2.16
CA GLN A 18 -7.04 15.81 -0.93
C GLN A 18 -6.37 15.26 0.32
N VAL A 19 -6.20 13.92 0.41
CA VAL A 19 -5.58 13.31 1.60
C VAL A 19 -4.08 13.58 1.68
N LEU A 20 -3.37 13.69 0.56
CA LEU A 20 -1.96 14.06 0.56
C LEU A 20 -1.75 15.54 0.92
N ASP A 21 -2.64 16.42 0.48
CA ASP A 21 -2.53 17.86 0.77
C ASP A 21 -2.79 18.20 2.25
N ILE A 22 -3.40 17.31 3.01
CA ILE A 22 -3.48 17.44 4.48
C ILE A 22 -2.29 16.82 5.23
N GLY A 23 -1.34 16.18 4.52
CA GLY A 23 -0.05 15.75 5.05
C GLY A 23 0.06 14.28 5.43
N VAL A 24 -0.76 13.38 4.88
CA VAL A 24 -0.58 11.94 5.11
C VAL A 24 0.69 11.43 4.42
N TYR A 25 1.34 10.43 5.03
CA TYR A 25 2.56 9.79 4.52
C TYR A 25 2.30 8.57 3.65
N GLY A 26 1.05 8.25 3.34
CA GLY A 26 0.74 7.13 2.46
C GLY A 26 -0.74 6.89 2.32
N ILE A 27 -1.09 6.22 1.22
CA ILE A 27 -2.46 5.88 0.84
C ILE A 27 -2.55 4.38 0.63
N VAL A 28 -3.62 3.78 1.17
CA VAL A 28 -4.06 2.44 0.81
C VAL A 28 -5.14 2.57 -0.26
N PHE A 29 -4.85 2.05 -1.44
CA PHE A 29 -5.75 2.02 -2.59
C PHE A 29 -6.46 0.67 -2.64
N PRO A 30 -7.77 0.61 -2.37
CA PRO A 30 -8.53 -0.63 -2.44
C PRO A 30 -8.83 -1.04 -3.88
N HIS A 31 -9.15 -2.32 -4.09
CA HIS A 31 -9.60 -2.89 -5.37
C HIS A 31 -8.71 -2.57 -6.59
N ILE A 32 -7.40 -2.69 -6.41
CA ILE A 32 -6.44 -2.56 -7.52
C ILE A 32 -6.28 -3.91 -8.20
N SER A 33 -6.91 -4.08 -9.35
CA SER A 33 -6.99 -5.35 -10.07
C SER A 33 -6.35 -5.32 -11.46
N THR A 34 -5.84 -4.15 -11.89
CA THR A 34 -5.20 -3.99 -13.21
C THR A 34 -3.93 -3.15 -13.13
N VAL A 35 -3.07 -3.30 -14.15
CA VAL A 35 -1.86 -2.48 -14.32
C VAL A 35 -2.21 -0.99 -14.39
N ASP A 36 -3.26 -0.64 -15.13
CA ASP A 36 -3.68 0.76 -15.31
C ASP A 36 -4.15 1.41 -14.00
N GLU A 37 -4.89 0.68 -13.18
CA GLU A 37 -5.32 1.14 -11.85
C GLU A 37 -4.12 1.34 -10.92
N ALA A 38 -3.20 0.38 -10.88
CA ALA A 38 -1.97 0.49 -10.11
C ALA A 38 -1.07 1.65 -10.59
N TRP A 39 -0.95 1.81 -11.90
CA TRP A 39 -0.23 2.94 -12.51
C TRP A 39 -0.84 4.28 -12.10
N ASN A 40 -2.17 4.37 -12.14
CA ASN A 40 -2.89 5.56 -11.70
C ASN A 40 -2.71 5.83 -10.19
N ALA A 41 -2.73 4.80 -9.35
CA ALA A 41 -2.50 4.93 -7.91
C ALA A 41 -1.12 5.56 -7.62
N VAL A 42 -0.06 5.07 -8.26
CA VAL A 42 1.29 5.60 -8.08
C VAL A 42 1.39 7.05 -8.59
N ARG A 43 0.93 7.32 -9.82
CA ARG A 43 1.05 8.66 -10.41
C ARG A 43 0.24 9.73 -9.70
N SER A 44 -0.88 9.36 -9.07
CA SER A 44 -1.72 10.28 -8.30
C SER A 44 -1.05 10.77 -7.02
N CYS A 45 -0.05 10.04 -6.54
CA CYS A 45 0.74 10.40 -5.35
C CYS A 45 1.95 11.28 -5.68
N ARG A 46 2.28 11.48 -6.95
CA ARG A 46 3.49 12.14 -7.40
C ARG A 46 3.21 13.51 -8.02
N TYR A 47 4.05 14.48 -7.71
CA TYR A 47 4.08 15.73 -8.48
C TYR A 47 4.69 15.48 -9.87
N PRO A 48 4.29 16.26 -10.90
CA PRO A 48 4.92 16.21 -12.23
C PRO A 48 6.45 16.40 -12.14
N ARG A 49 7.17 15.63 -12.94
CA ARG A 49 8.64 15.67 -13.03
C ARG A 49 9.06 15.83 -14.49
N LEU A 50 10.29 16.27 -14.69
CA LEU A 50 10.84 16.40 -16.03
C LEU A 50 11.13 15.01 -16.62
N PRO A 51 10.84 14.77 -17.92
CA PRO A 51 11.00 13.45 -18.56
C PRO A 51 12.41 12.87 -18.52
N GLU A 52 13.44 13.72 -18.44
CA GLU A 52 14.84 13.31 -18.34
C GLU A 52 15.27 12.78 -16.98
N MET A 53 14.40 12.86 -15.97
CA MET A 53 14.72 12.33 -14.64
C MET A 53 14.64 10.80 -14.62
N THR A 54 15.60 10.17 -13.95
CA THR A 54 15.71 8.69 -13.90
C THR A 54 14.50 7.98 -13.30
N ASN A 55 13.76 8.65 -12.43
CA ASN A 55 12.54 8.13 -11.80
C ASN A 55 11.28 8.79 -12.37
N TYR A 56 11.27 9.15 -13.65
CA TYR A 56 10.13 9.80 -14.29
C TYR A 56 8.86 8.96 -14.28
N ASN A 57 8.97 7.69 -14.65
CA ASN A 57 7.82 6.79 -14.74
C ASN A 57 7.44 6.15 -13.40
N PRO A 58 6.13 6.07 -13.07
CA PRO A 58 4.98 6.71 -13.70
C PRO A 58 5.00 8.24 -13.55
N PRO A 59 4.68 8.99 -14.62
CA PRO A 59 4.68 10.46 -14.55
C PRO A 59 3.64 10.97 -13.55
N GLY A 60 4.04 11.89 -12.69
CA GLY A 60 3.17 12.46 -11.66
C GLY A 60 2.04 13.29 -12.24
N ILE A 61 0.88 13.27 -11.58
CA ILE A 61 -0.32 14.06 -11.93
C ILE A 61 -0.89 14.81 -10.74
N ARG A 62 -0.26 14.75 -9.57
CA ARG A 62 -0.70 15.49 -8.39
C ARG A 62 -0.60 16.98 -8.64
N GLY A 63 -1.74 17.67 -8.53
CA GLY A 63 -1.78 19.14 -8.65
C GLY A 63 -1.09 19.84 -7.47
N ASP A 64 -0.63 21.05 -7.72
CA ASP A 64 0.04 21.88 -6.74
C ASP A 64 -0.90 22.31 -5.60
N ALA A 65 -0.49 22.15 -4.35
CA ALA A 65 -1.01 22.78 -3.12
C ALA A 65 -0.26 22.26 -1.88
N PRO A 66 1.06 22.45 -1.73
CA PRO A 66 1.87 21.79 -0.73
C PRO A 66 1.79 22.44 0.67
N ALA A 67 1.26 23.66 0.79
CA ALA A 67 1.45 24.50 1.96
C ALA A 67 1.01 23.87 3.29
N ARG A 68 -0.15 23.19 3.31
CA ARG A 68 -0.65 22.54 4.53
C ARG A 68 0.16 21.29 4.86
N ALA A 69 0.44 20.46 3.85
CA ALA A 69 1.22 19.25 4.01
C ALA A 69 2.65 19.55 4.46
N ALA A 70 3.31 20.52 3.83
CA ALA A 70 4.64 20.98 4.21
C ALA A 70 4.68 21.43 5.68
N ARG A 71 3.70 22.24 6.10
CA ARG A 71 3.57 22.68 7.49
C ARG A 71 3.37 21.51 8.45
N PHE A 72 2.55 20.52 8.08
CA PHE A 72 2.31 19.33 8.90
C PHE A 72 3.58 18.47 9.05
N TRP A 73 4.40 18.39 8.00
CA TRP A 73 5.68 17.68 8.02
C TRP A 73 6.81 18.46 8.67
N GLY A 74 6.58 19.74 9.06
CA GLY A 74 7.62 20.61 9.62
C GLY A 74 8.66 21.06 8.61
N LEU A 75 8.30 21.17 7.34
CA LEU A 75 9.16 21.46 6.21
C LEU A 75 8.78 22.77 5.53
N THR A 76 9.74 23.37 4.82
CA THR A 76 9.45 24.36 3.79
C THR A 76 8.75 23.70 2.59
N GLN A 77 8.11 24.47 1.72
CA GLN A 77 7.49 23.90 0.52
C GLN A 77 8.51 23.26 -0.42
N GLN A 78 9.70 23.82 -0.52
CA GLN A 78 10.77 23.26 -1.37
C GLN A 78 11.28 21.91 -0.82
N GLU A 79 11.50 21.81 0.47
CA GLU A 79 11.85 20.55 1.12
C GLU A 79 10.74 19.50 0.97
N TYR A 80 9.48 19.94 1.08
CA TYR A 80 8.34 19.05 0.88
C TYR A 80 8.30 18.49 -0.54
N TYR A 81 8.49 19.30 -1.59
CA TYR A 81 8.54 18.80 -2.97
C TYR A 81 9.65 17.77 -3.18
N ALA A 82 10.79 17.94 -2.54
CA ALA A 82 11.90 16.99 -2.64
C ALA A 82 11.58 15.63 -2.01
N ARG A 83 10.77 15.63 -0.94
CA ARG A 83 10.42 14.44 -0.15
C ARG A 83 9.04 13.86 -0.48
N ALA A 84 8.13 14.64 -1.08
CA ALA A 84 6.78 14.24 -1.43
C ALA A 84 6.75 13.43 -2.75
N ASP A 85 7.50 12.35 -2.79
CA ASP A 85 7.50 11.36 -3.86
C ASP A 85 7.35 9.95 -3.27
N VAL A 86 7.06 8.97 -4.11
CA VAL A 86 6.76 7.61 -3.67
C VAL A 86 8.02 6.79 -3.43
N TRP A 87 8.08 6.16 -2.27
CA TRP A 87 9.07 5.13 -1.96
C TRP A 87 8.54 3.75 -2.42
N PRO A 88 9.35 2.84 -2.98
CA PRO A 88 10.81 2.91 -3.13
C PRO A 88 11.29 3.54 -4.45
N LEU A 89 10.41 4.00 -5.32
CA LEU A 89 10.78 4.57 -6.62
C LEU A 89 11.74 5.75 -6.47
N SER A 90 11.45 6.63 -5.52
CA SER A 90 12.36 7.68 -5.09
C SER A 90 12.96 7.26 -3.73
N PRO A 91 14.28 7.05 -3.63
CA PRO A 91 14.91 6.65 -2.36
C PRO A 91 14.72 7.66 -1.21
N GLN A 92 14.51 8.93 -1.54
CA GLN A 92 14.23 10.01 -0.59
C GLN A 92 12.73 10.29 -0.44
N GLY A 93 11.89 9.59 -1.20
CA GLY A 93 10.44 9.73 -1.12
C GLY A 93 9.90 9.21 0.20
N GLU A 94 8.93 9.94 0.77
CA GLU A 94 8.31 9.58 2.06
C GLU A 94 6.82 9.24 1.92
N ILE A 95 6.32 9.12 0.70
CA ILE A 95 4.95 8.70 0.45
C ILE A 95 4.92 7.21 0.15
N LEU A 96 4.15 6.46 0.93
CA LEU A 96 3.96 5.03 0.74
C LEU A 96 2.68 4.77 -0.05
N VAL A 97 2.81 4.14 -1.21
CA VAL A 97 1.69 3.61 -1.99
C VAL A 97 1.46 2.16 -1.60
N VAL A 98 0.30 1.89 -1.05
CA VAL A 98 -0.16 0.54 -0.70
C VAL A 98 -1.32 0.18 -1.61
N ILE A 99 -1.19 -0.87 -2.40
CA ILE A 99 -2.31 -1.41 -3.18
C ILE A 99 -2.95 -2.57 -2.41
N GLN A 100 -4.28 -2.67 -2.46
CA GLN A 100 -5.01 -3.75 -1.81
C GLN A 100 -5.38 -4.80 -2.85
N CYS A 101 -4.86 -6.02 -2.69
CA CYS A 101 -5.17 -7.19 -3.49
C CYS A 101 -6.28 -7.96 -2.78
N GLU A 102 -7.50 -7.91 -3.31
CA GLU A 102 -8.70 -8.35 -2.60
C GLU A 102 -9.77 -8.99 -3.51
N ASP A 103 -9.41 -9.33 -4.73
CA ASP A 103 -10.23 -10.09 -5.67
C ASP A 103 -9.37 -11.06 -6.51
N VAL A 104 -10.02 -12.03 -7.15
CA VAL A 104 -9.35 -13.07 -7.94
C VAL A 104 -8.60 -12.47 -9.12
N LYS A 105 -9.18 -11.49 -9.79
CA LYS A 105 -8.56 -10.78 -10.92
C LYS A 105 -7.29 -10.03 -10.49
N ALA A 106 -7.30 -9.44 -9.29
CA ALA A 106 -6.11 -8.80 -8.72
C ALA A 106 -4.98 -9.82 -8.54
N ILE A 107 -5.27 -11.02 -8.04
CA ILE A 107 -4.28 -12.09 -7.87
C ILE A 107 -3.70 -12.53 -9.21
N GLU A 108 -4.55 -12.75 -10.23
CA GLU A 108 -4.13 -13.14 -11.57
C GLU A 108 -3.20 -12.11 -12.22
N ASN A 109 -3.49 -10.83 -12.03
CA ASN A 109 -2.74 -9.72 -12.61
C ASN A 109 -1.57 -9.25 -11.73
N LEU A 110 -1.47 -9.69 -10.47
CA LEU A 110 -0.47 -9.20 -9.52
C LEU A 110 0.97 -9.28 -10.04
N PRO A 111 1.42 -10.37 -10.69
CA PRO A 111 2.75 -10.42 -11.28
C PRO A 111 2.99 -9.28 -12.28
N ALA A 112 2.08 -9.08 -13.22
CA ALA A 112 2.18 -8.02 -14.22
C ALA A 112 2.14 -6.61 -13.60
N ILE A 113 1.31 -6.42 -12.56
CA ILE A 113 1.25 -5.16 -11.80
C ILE A 113 2.61 -4.86 -11.19
N LEU A 114 3.21 -5.83 -10.50
CA LEU A 114 4.48 -5.63 -9.81
C LEU A 114 5.69 -5.49 -10.75
N GLU A 115 5.62 -6.09 -11.93
CA GLU A 115 6.66 -5.95 -12.97
C GLU A 115 6.59 -4.61 -13.70
N GLN A 116 5.38 -4.12 -13.99
CA GLN A 116 5.19 -2.98 -14.87
C GLN A 116 5.02 -1.65 -14.14
N VAL A 117 4.64 -1.68 -12.86
CA VAL A 117 4.33 -0.47 -12.09
C VAL A 117 5.37 -0.24 -10.99
N PRO A 118 6.41 0.55 -11.24
CA PRO A 118 7.36 0.92 -10.19
C PRO A 118 6.71 1.89 -9.19
N GLY A 119 7.13 1.81 -7.93
CA GLY A 119 6.67 2.72 -6.87
C GLY A 119 5.56 2.15 -5.99
N ILE A 120 5.13 0.92 -6.21
CA ILE A 120 4.31 0.19 -5.23
C ILE A 120 5.20 -0.17 -4.04
N GLY A 121 4.87 0.36 -2.87
CA GLY A 121 5.66 0.12 -1.66
C GLY A 121 5.20 -1.11 -0.87
N VAL A 122 3.91 -1.46 -0.96
CA VAL A 122 3.31 -2.60 -0.24
C VAL A 122 2.12 -3.14 -1.03
N VAL A 123 1.95 -4.45 -1.02
CA VAL A 123 0.69 -5.11 -1.37
C VAL A 123 0.01 -5.52 -0.07
N LEU A 124 -1.16 -4.98 0.24
CA LEU A 124 -1.99 -5.35 1.38
C LEU A 124 -3.04 -6.37 0.95
N ILE A 125 -3.14 -7.48 1.67
CA ILE A 125 -4.20 -8.46 1.42
C ILE A 125 -5.54 -7.91 1.92
N GLY A 126 -6.58 -8.00 1.09
CA GLY A 126 -7.96 -7.67 1.46
C GLY A 126 -8.79 -8.93 1.65
N GLU A 127 -8.50 -9.70 2.70
CA GLU A 127 -9.11 -11.03 2.91
C GLU A 127 -10.62 -10.99 3.07
N GLY A 128 -11.20 -9.84 3.49
CA GLY A 128 -12.64 -9.69 3.63
C GLY A 128 -13.38 -9.85 2.29
N ASP A 129 -13.01 -9.03 1.30
CA ASP A 129 -13.63 -9.05 -0.03
C ASP A 129 -13.21 -10.29 -0.82
N LEU A 130 -11.93 -10.70 -0.73
CA LEU A 130 -11.44 -11.91 -1.37
C LEU A 130 -12.21 -13.15 -0.90
N SER A 131 -12.47 -13.29 0.40
CA SER A 131 -13.21 -14.44 0.93
C SER A 131 -14.67 -14.46 0.45
N GLN A 132 -15.29 -13.30 0.26
CA GLN A 132 -16.64 -13.20 -0.31
C GLN A 132 -16.68 -13.64 -1.77
N GLU A 133 -15.73 -13.18 -2.60
CA GLU A 133 -15.65 -13.56 -4.00
C GLU A 133 -15.39 -15.06 -4.18
N LEU A 134 -14.58 -15.65 -3.29
CA LEU A 134 -14.32 -17.09 -3.27
C LEU A 134 -15.47 -17.93 -2.69
N GLY A 135 -16.59 -17.30 -2.29
CA GLY A 135 -17.78 -17.99 -1.77
C GLY A 135 -17.70 -18.42 -0.30
N HIS A 136 -16.70 -17.96 0.44
CA HIS A 136 -16.45 -18.27 1.85
C HIS A 136 -16.31 -17.00 2.70
N PRO A 137 -17.38 -16.18 2.83
CA PRO A 137 -17.31 -14.87 3.48
C PRO A 137 -16.78 -14.96 4.91
N ARG A 138 -15.63 -14.33 5.19
CA ARG A 138 -14.93 -14.29 6.49
C ARG A 138 -14.47 -15.65 7.04
N GLU A 139 -14.47 -16.69 6.22
CA GLU A 139 -13.87 -17.99 6.56
C GLU A 139 -12.40 -18.02 6.12
N TYR A 140 -11.56 -17.24 6.78
CA TYR A 140 -10.17 -17.01 6.35
C TYR A 140 -9.28 -18.27 6.43
N ASP A 141 -9.66 -19.24 7.28
CA ASP A 141 -8.99 -20.53 7.40
C ASP A 141 -9.51 -21.58 6.40
N HIS A 142 -10.54 -21.26 5.59
CA HIS A 142 -11.01 -22.15 4.55
C HIS A 142 -9.90 -22.42 3.54
N PRO A 143 -9.65 -23.69 3.14
CA PRO A 143 -8.50 -24.03 2.29
C PRO A 143 -8.35 -23.17 1.02
N VAL A 144 -9.45 -22.88 0.33
CA VAL A 144 -9.46 -22.06 -0.89
C VAL A 144 -9.02 -20.61 -0.59
N VAL A 145 -9.50 -20.03 0.53
CA VAL A 145 -9.13 -18.66 0.93
C VAL A 145 -7.67 -18.61 1.40
N ALA A 146 -7.26 -19.57 2.23
CA ALA A 146 -5.89 -19.65 2.71
C ALA A 146 -4.89 -19.86 1.56
N GLU A 147 -5.22 -20.66 0.56
CA GLU A 147 -4.40 -20.85 -0.65
C GLU A 147 -4.26 -19.55 -1.44
N ALA A 148 -5.34 -18.82 -1.65
CA ALA A 148 -5.32 -17.53 -2.34
C ALA A 148 -4.45 -16.50 -1.59
N ILE A 149 -4.58 -16.40 -0.26
CA ILE A 149 -3.76 -15.54 0.61
C ILE A 149 -2.27 -15.92 0.49
N ASN A 150 -1.95 -17.20 0.57
CA ASN A 150 -0.57 -17.70 0.45
C ASN A 150 0.01 -17.43 -0.95
N ASN A 151 -0.81 -17.49 -1.99
CA ASN A 151 -0.39 -17.16 -3.35
C ASN A 151 -0.01 -15.68 -3.49
N ILE A 152 -0.80 -14.77 -2.93
CA ILE A 152 -0.46 -13.33 -2.89
C ILE A 152 0.90 -13.12 -2.20
N LEU A 153 1.11 -13.72 -1.03
CA LEU A 153 2.36 -13.62 -0.29
C LEU A 153 3.56 -14.15 -1.09
N ARG A 154 3.37 -15.29 -1.78
CA ARG A 154 4.40 -15.88 -2.64
C ARG A 154 4.78 -14.93 -3.78
N ILE A 155 3.81 -14.41 -4.52
CA ILE A 155 4.04 -13.45 -5.62
C ILE A 155 4.78 -12.22 -5.11
N CYS A 156 4.37 -11.63 -3.98
CA CYS A 156 5.04 -10.50 -3.39
C CYS A 156 6.52 -10.78 -3.08
N LYS A 157 6.84 -11.96 -2.56
CA LYS A 157 8.22 -12.38 -2.29
C LYS A 157 9.05 -12.53 -3.56
N GLU A 158 8.48 -13.13 -4.61
CA GLU A 158 9.14 -13.30 -5.90
C GLU A 158 9.52 -11.96 -6.55
N HIS A 159 8.67 -10.94 -6.35
CA HIS A 159 8.90 -9.58 -6.86
C HIS A 159 9.62 -8.66 -5.86
N ASN A 160 10.03 -9.14 -4.69
CA ASN A 160 10.67 -8.35 -3.63
C ASN A 160 9.85 -7.15 -3.17
N VAL A 161 8.52 -7.24 -3.20
CA VAL A 161 7.60 -6.22 -2.68
C VAL A 161 7.06 -6.66 -1.32
N PRO A 162 7.10 -5.79 -0.28
CA PRO A 162 6.53 -6.12 1.02
C PRO A 162 5.06 -6.49 0.93
N CYS A 163 4.69 -7.63 1.54
CA CYS A 163 3.30 -8.04 1.69
C CYS A 163 2.76 -7.62 3.05
N GLY A 164 1.52 -7.15 3.09
CA GLY A 164 0.81 -6.71 4.28
C GLY A 164 -0.33 -7.64 4.69
N HIS A 165 -0.54 -7.79 6.01
CA HIS A 165 -1.65 -8.53 6.59
C HIS A 165 -2.55 -7.59 7.41
N PRO A 166 -3.89 -7.60 7.22
CA PRO A 166 -4.79 -6.62 7.84
C PRO A 166 -5.20 -6.95 9.28
N HIS A 167 -5.05 -8.21 9.74
CA HIS A 167 -5.56 -8.65 11.04
C HIS A 167 -4.49 -9.32 11.92
N PRO A 168 -3.30 -8.68 12.13
CA PRO A 168 -2.36 -9.21 13.11
C PRO A 168 -2.89 -8.97 14.53
N ASP A 169 -2.74 -10.00 15.37
CA ASP A 169 -3.02 -9.94 16.80
C ASP A 169 -1.90 -10.62 17.61
N ALA A 170 -2.05 -10.70 18.92
CA ALA A 170 -1.04 -11.29 19.78
C ALA A 170 -0.82 -12.80 19.52
N ASN A 171 -1.82 -13.50 18.97
CA ASN A 171 -1.76 -14.96 18.77
C ASN A 171 -1.09 -15.32 17.44
N ASN A 172 -1.19 -14.47 16.43
CA ASN A 172 -0.70 -14.75 15.08
C ASN A 172 0.53 -13.91 14.68
N MET A 173 0.91 -12.90 15.45
CA MET A 173 1.96 -11.94 15.11
C MET A 173 3.30 -12.62 14.80
N GLU A 174 3.75 -13.54 15.66
CA GLU A 174 5.02 -14.24 15.48
C GLU A 174 5.01 -15.08 14.18
N ARG A 175 3.91 -15.79 13.92
CA ARG A 175 3.71 -16.57 12.70
C ARG A 175 3.76 -15.68 11.47
N LEU A 176 3.02 -14.58 11.44
CA LEU A 176 2.98 -13.67 10.30
C LEU A 176 4.36 -13.07 9.99
N VAL A 177 5.12 -12.69 11.02
CA VAL A 177 6.49 -12.17 10.83
C VAL A 177 7.41 -13.27 10.28
N ALA A 178 7.29 -14.51 10.80
CA ALA A 178 8.07 -15.67 10.34
C ALA A 178 7.71 -16.06 8.90
N GLU A 179 6.43 -15.99 8.52
CA GLU A 179 5.95 -16.22 7.16
C GLU A 179 6.44 -15.14 6.17
N GLY A 180 6.91 -14.00 6.65
CA GLY A 180 7.52 -12.96 5.83
C GLY A 180 6.64 -11.75 5.53
N TYR A 181 5.51 -11.59 6.22
CA TYR A 181 4.78 -10.33 6.17
C TYR A 181 5.61 -9.19 6.74
N ARG A 182 5.56 -8.01 6.12
CA ARG A 182 6.38 -6.84 6.50
C ARG A 182 5.58 -5.57 6.75
N PHE A 183 4.30 -5.59 6.42
CA PHE A 183 3.35 -4.52 6.73
C PHE A 183 2.19 -5.12 7.53
N LEU A 184 2.15 -4.82 8.83
CA LEU A 184 1.18 -5.38 9.76
C LEU A 184 0.24 -4.27 10.23
N MET A 185 -1.05 -4.42 9.93
CA MET A 185 -2.08 -3.42 10.21
C MET A 185 -3.06 -3.95 11.26
N PRO A 186 -2.71 -3.89 12.57
CA PRO A 186 -3.60 -4.34 13.62
C PRO A 186 -4.84 -3.45 13.70
N SER A 187 -5.95 -4.05 14.10
CA SER A 187 -7.17 -3.30 14.41
C SER A 187 -6.90 -2.24 15.48
N ALA A 188 -7.54 -1.08 15.33
CA ALA A 188 -7.50 -0.03 16.34
C ALA A 188 -8.09 -0.58 17.65
N GLY A 189 -7.22 -0.87 18.60
CA GLY A 189 -7.58 -1.41 19.91
C GLY A 189 -7.32 -0.39 21.03
N ARG A 190 -7.78 -0.72 22.22
CA ARG A 190 -7.51 0.08 23.43
C ARG A 190 -6.11 -0.17 24.00
N SER A 191 -5.30 -1.01 23.37
CA SER A 191 -3.92 -1.30 23.81
C SER A 191 -2.97 -1.37 22.61
N PHE A 192 -1.70 -1.07 22.86
CA PHE A 192 -0.63 -1.17 21.86
C PHE A 192 0.14 -2.51 21.94
N ALA A 193 -0.42 -3.55 22.58
CA ALA A 193 0.28 -4.81 22.84
C ALA A 193 0.80 -5.46 21.54
N SER A 194 -0.06 -5.60 20.52
CA SER A 194 0.33 -6.17 19.22
C SER A 194 1.40 -5.35 18.50
N LEU A 195 1.32 -4.01 18.59
CA LEU A 195 2.33 -3.13 18.00
C LEU A 195 3.68 -3.31 18.70
N ASN A 196 3.69 -3.35 20.03
CA ASN A 196 4.91 -3.54 20.81
C ASN A 196 5.56 -4.90 20.53
N GLN A 197 4.74 -5.97 20.47
CA GLN A 197 5.21 -7.30 20.11
C GLN A 197 5.84 -7.32 18.70
N GLY A 198 5.17 -6.74 17.72
CA GLY A 198 5.69 -6.65 16.35
C GLY A 198 7.00 -5.87 16.27
N ARG A 199 7.14 -4.77 17.02
CA ARG A 199 8.40 -4.01 17.11
C ARG A 199 9.52 -4.84 17.69
N GLN A 200 9.26 -5.58 18.77
CA GLN A 200 10.25 -6.46 19.39
C GLN A 200 10.71 -7.57 18.43
N LEU A 201 9.79 -8.24 17.77
CA LEU A 201 10.08 -9.32 16.80
C LEU A 201 10.89 -8.83 15.58
N THR A 202 10.76 -7.56 15.23
CA THR A 202 11.48 -6.95 14.10
C THR A 202 12.73 -6.17 14.51
N GLY A 203 13.13 -6.22 15.79
CA GLY A 203 14.29 -5.50 16.30
C GLY A 203 14.15 -3.99 16.34
N ARG A 204 12.92 -3.47 16.41
CA ARG A 204 12.58 -2.03 16.42
C ARG A 204 12.06 -1.56 17.78
N ALA A 205 12.44 -2.23 18.85
CA ALA A 205 12.04 -1.88 20.21
C ALA A 205 12.62 -0.54 20.66
#